data_e5fc956de91a110f13464371796c7676
#
_entry.id   e5fc956de91a110f13464371796c7676
#
_cell.length_a   1.000
_cell.length_b   1.000
_cell.length_c   1.000
_cell.angle_alpha   90.00
_cell.angle_beta   90.00
_cell.angle_gamma   90.00
#
_symmetry.space_group_name_H-M   'P 1'
#
loop_
_entity.id
_entity.type
_entity.pdbx_description
1 polymer ?
#
loop_
_entity_poly.entity_id
_entity_poly.type
_entity_poly.pdbx_seq_one_letter_code
_entity_poly.pdbx_strand_id
1 'polypeptide(L)'
;MNNMDLGYEMFCYQCEQTANGKGCTKLGVCGKTPEIANLQDLLIFQIKGISCYGKVLQNEGQHIDKNIIRFIENVLFTTLTNVNFDSKVHVELLNESQRIKENLRTITGEIHNQTSYATYDLPETKTQMLKDAQFAGIMYDKSLDPDIRSLRQTILYGLKGISAYGHQARELGYYSDEVDEFYIQALEALTDDNLTVEELIRMTMRTGEAAIEVMKKLDEANTAVYGNPAPHRVNIHMRKGPFIVVSGHDLKDLEMLLEQTKGTGVNVYTHGEMLPCHGYEGLKKYPHLVGNFGGAWQDQQKQFDDLTGCILMTTNCLMRPRESYKGRIYSTNVVGWEGVKHIGKRENGEKDFSEIIQQAIELGGYPEDQEPHEILVGFGHHSVLSDSDKIVAAVKAGKIRHFFLIGGCDGARPGRNYYTEFAKMVPKDCVILTLACGKYRFNKLDFGEVAGLPRLLDVGQCNDVYSAIRIATGLADAFGTDVNGLPLSLIVSWYEQKAVADLLALLSLGIKGIYLGPTLPAFLSPNVLQYLVDTFDLRLISNAEDDIKTCLKQNI
;
A
#
# COMPACT_ATOMS: atom_id res chain seq x y z
N MET A 1 -21.18 -17.64 -19.51
CA MET A 1 -22.51 -17.45 -18.92
C MET A 1 -22.76 -15.96 -18.85
N ASN A 2 -23.83 -15.47 -19.46
CA ASN A 2 -24.18 -14.05 -19.47
C ASN A 2 -24.41 -13.58 -18.03
N ASN A 3 -23.58 -12.67 -17.54
CA ASN A 3 -23.93 -11.84 -16.38
C ASN A 3 -25.20 -11.08 -16.77
N MET A 4 -26.35 -11.52 -16.28
CA MET A 4 -27.53 -10.68 -16.27
C MET A 4 -27.11 -9.40 -15.56
N ASP A 5 -27.29 -8.28 -16.22
CA ASP A 5 -27.19 -6.94 -15.64
C ASP A 5 -28.26 -6.88 -14.54
N LEU A 6 -27.86 -7.16 -13.30
CA LEU A 6 -28.77 -7.21 -12.14
C LEU A 6 -29.27 -5.82 -11.75
N GLY A 7 -28.90 -4.78 -12.53
CA GLY A 7 -29.39 -3.42 -12.35
C GLY A 7 -28.88 -2.71 -11.08
N TYR A 8 -27.85 -3.26 -10.41
CA TYR A 8 -27.24 -2.58 -9.27
C TYR A 8 -26.31 -1.47 -9.73
N GLU A 9 -26.50 -0.29 -9.18
CA GLU A 9 -25.57 0.82 -9.37
C GLU A 9 -24.33 0.61 -8.53
N MET A 10 -23.18 1.13 -8.98
CA MET A 10 -21.97 1.22 -8.19
C MET A 10 -21.40 2.63 -8.26
N PHE A 11 -20.66 3.01 -7.23
CA PHE A 11 -19.80 4.19 -7.26
C PHE A 11 -18.49 3.91 -6.54
N CYS A 12 -17.36 4.20 -7.20
CA CYS A 12 -16.05 4.04 -6.58
C CYS A 12 -15.06 5.07 -7.12
N TYR A 13 -14.43 5.85 -6.24
CA TYR A 13 -13.41 6.85 -6.59
C TYR A 13 -12.16 6.77 -5.70
N GLN A 14 -11.92 5.59 -5.09
CA GLN A 14 -10.88 5.41 -4.08
C GLN A 14 -9.44 5.37 -4.63
N CYS A 15 -9.23 5.30 -5.95
CA CYS A 15 -7.89 5.23 -6.55
C CYS A 15 -7.69 6.29 -7.63
N GLU A 16 -6.43 6.54 -7.97
CA GLU A 16 -6.01 7.50 -8.99
C GLU A 16 -6.55 7.17 -10.39
N GLN A 17 -6.77 5.87 -10.68
CA GLN A 17 -7.27 5.39 -11.98
C GLN A 17 -8.79 5.54 -12.14
N THR A 18 -9.47 6.12 -11.17
CA THR A 18 -10.94 6.24 -11.23
C THR A 18 -11.41 6.89 -12.53
N ALA A 19 -12.54 6.43 -13.04
CA ALA A 19 -13.03 6.81 -14.37
C ALA A 19 -13.20 8.33 -14.47
N ASN A 20 -12.55 8.93 -15.48
CA ASN A 20 -12.57 10.37 -15.77
C ASN A 20 -12.13 11.28 -14.60
N GLY A 21 -11.42 10.74 -13.57
CA GLY A 21 -11.08 11.48 -12.37
C GLY A 21 -12.31 11.86 -11.52
N LYS A 22 -13.44 11.19 -11.67
CA LYS A 22 -14.71 11.50 -11.00
C LYS A 22 -15.30 10.31 -10.24
N GLY A 23 -15.26 9.12 -10.83
CA GLY A 23 -15.81 7.91 -10.22
C GLY A 23 -16.14 6.84 -11.25
N CYS A 24 -15.95 5.58 -10.86
CA CYS A 24 -16.39 4.41 -11.62
C CYS A 24 -17.86 4.11 -11.28
N THR A 25 -18.73 4.06 -12.27
CA THR A 25 -20.19 3.90 -12.07
C THR A 25 -20.78 2.65 -12.73
N LYS A 26 -20.03 1.97 -13.63
CA LYS A 26 -20.47 0.77 -14.33
C LYS A 26 -19.52 -0.41 -14.10
N LEU A 27 -18.23 -0.15 -14.17
CA LEU A 27 -17.14 -1.10 -13.95
C LEU A 27 -15.93 -0.31 -13.47
N GLY A 28 -15.23 -0.80 -12.45
CA GLY A 28 -13.96 -0.24 -12.01
C GLY A 28 -12.91 -0.33 -13.11
N VAL A 29 -12.08 0.70 -13.28
CA VAL A 29 -10.92 0.64 -14.18
C VAL A 29 -9.97 -0.50 -13.78
N CYS A 30 -9.91 -0.83 -12.49
CA CYS A 30 -9.19 -1.98 -11.94
C CYS A 30 -9.85 -3.35 -12.24
N GLY A 31 -11.06 -3.38 -12.83
CA GLY A 31 -11.83 -4.59 -13.06
C GLY A 31 -12.87 -4.92 -11.97
N LYS A 32 -13.03 -4.06 -10.94
CA LYS A 32 -14.05 -4.23 -9.91
C LYS A 32 -15.45 -4.16 -10.52
N THR A 33 -16.24 -5.22 -10.36
CA THR A 33 -17.63 -5.29 -10.82
C THR A 33 -18.56 -4.52 -9.87
N PRO A 34 -19.79 -4.14 -10.30
CA PRO A 34 -20.80 -3.59 -9.39
C PRO A 34 -21.08 -4.50 -8.20
N GLU A 35 -21.11 -5.81 -8.40
CA GLU A 35 -21.28 -6.79 -7.34
C GLU A 35 -20.21 -6.65 -6.26
N ILE A 36 -18.93 -6.68 -6.65
CA ILE A 36 -17.81 -6.54 -5.72
C ILE A 36 -17.80 -5.16 -5.03
N ALA A 37 -18.09 -4.09 -5.77
CA ALA A 37 -18.14 -2.75 -5.18
C ALA A 37 -19.21 -2.66 -4.09
N ASN A 38 -20.40 -3.16 -4.34
CA ASN A 38 -21.52 -3.15 -3.38
C ASN A 38 -21.24 -4.04 -2.15
N LEU A 39 -20.68 -5.24 -2.34
CA LEU A 39 -20.29 -6.09 -1.22
C LEU A 39 -19.20 -5.43 -0.36
N GLN A 40 -18.25 -4.73 -0.97
CA GLN A 40 -17.22 -3.96 -0.24
C GLN A 40 -17.82 -2.79 0.55
N ASP A 41 -18.76 -2.05 -0.04
CA ASP A 41 -19.44 -0.96 0.67
C ASP A 41 -20.24 -1.49 1.87
N LEU A 42 -20.92 -2.62 1.72
CA LEU A 42 -21.65 -3.26 2.80
C LEU A 42 -20.71 -3.81 3.90
N LEU A 43 -19.53 -4.33 3.53
CA LEU A 43 -18.50 -4.73 4.50
C LEU A 43 -18.01 -3.54 5.33
N ILE A 44 -17.74 -2.41 4.70
CA ILE A 44 -17.37 -1.17 5.42
C ILE A 44 -18.51 -0.72 6.35
N PHE A 45 -19.74 -0.81 5.89
CA PHE A 45 -20.91 -0.51 6.71
C PHE A 45 -20.97 -1.40 7.96
N GLN A 46 -20.76 -2.71 7.80
CA GLN A 46 -20.77 -3.68 8.89
C GLN A 46 -19.66 -3.44 9.92
N ILE A 47 -18.41 -3.18 9.49
CA ILE A 47 -17.31 -2.94 10.44
C ILE A 47 -17.47 -1.60 11.20
N LYS A 48 -18.13 -0.60 10.60
CA LYS A 48 -18.54 0.61 11.32
C LYS A 48 -19.53 0.25 12.43
N GLY A 49 -20.51 -0.61 12.15
CA GLY A 49 -21.46 -1.11 13.15
C GLY A 49 -20.78 -1.90 14.27
N ILE A 50 -19.81 -2.76 13.95
CA ILE A 50 -18.97 -3.44 14.95
C ILE A 50 -18.24 -2.41 15.82
N SER A 51 -17.70 -1.36 15.21
CA SER A 51 -16.95 -0.33 15.93
C SER A 51 -17.82 0.51 16.86
N CYS A 52 -19.12 0.68 16.58
CA CYS A 52 -20.07 1.30 17.53
C CYS A 52 -20.14 0.52 18.84
N TYR A 53 -20.24 -0.82 18.80
CA TYR A 53 -20.21 -1.67 19.99
C TYR A 53 -18.82 -1.69 20.65
N GLY A 54 -17.77 -1.75 19.84
CA GLY A 54 -16.39 -1.66 20.31
C GLY A 54 -16.11 -0.38 21.10
N LYS A 55 -16.68 0.75 20.66
CA LYS A 55 -16.56 2.03 21.37
C LYS A 55 -17.23 2.02 22.74
N VAL A 56 -18.34 1.32 22.90
CA VAL A 56 -18.97 1.14 24.22
C VAL A 56 -18.02 0.43 25.18
N LEU A 57 -17.38 -0.67 24.73
CA LEU A 57 -16.40 -1.39 25.53
C LEU A 57 -15.20 -0.52 25.91
N GLN A 58 -14.67 0.25 24.97
CA GLN A 58 -13.57 1.20 25.25
C GLN A 58 -13.96 2.25 26.30
N ASN A 59 -15.17 2.80 26.21
CA ASN A 59 -15.68 3.79 27.18
C ASN A 59 -15.86 3.21 28.58
N GLU A 60 -16.09 1.89 28.69
CA GLU A 60 -16.15 1.14 29.97
C GLU A 60 -14.76 0.70 30.45
N GLY A 61 -13.68 1.08 29.74
CA GLY A 61 -12.30 0.68 30.07
C GLY A 61 -12.00 -0.80 29.76
N GLN A 62 -12.82 -1.44 28.91
CA GLN A 62 -12.61 -2.80 28.47
C GLN A 62 -11.79 -2.84 27.16
N HIS A 63 -10.92 -3.85 27.05
CA HIS A 63 -10.20 -4.10 25.80
C HIS A 63 -11.05 -4.92 24.83
N ILE A 64 -10.93 -4.60 23.55
CA ILE A 64 -11.57 -5.36 22.48
C ILE A 64 -10.69 -6.57 22.15
N ASP A 65 -11.34 -7.71 21.89
CA ASP A 65 -10.64 -8.92 21.47
C ASP A 65 -9.77 -8.66 20.23
N LYS A 66 -8.50 -9.04 20.31
CA LYS A 66 -7.53 -8.91 19.22
C LYS A 66 -7.98 -9.60 17.91
N ASN A 67 -8.80 -10.65 18.01
CA ASN A 67 -9.37 -11.30 16.82
C ASN A 67 -10.39 -10.40 16.12
N ILE A 68 -11.15 -9.58 16.84
CA ILE A 68 -12.07 -8.60 16.27
C ILE A 68 -11.28 -7.50 15.56
N ILE A 69 -10.22 -6.99 16.17
CA ILE A 69 -9.34 -6.01 15.55
C ILE A 69 -8.71 -6.58 14.28
N ARG A 70 -8.18 -7.81 14.33
CA ARG A 70 -7.63 -8.50 13.16
C ARG A 70 -8.67 -8.69 12.06
N PHE A 71 -9.91 -8.97 12.42
CA PHE A 71 -11.02 -9.06 11.46
C PHE A 71 -11.27 -7.71 10.77
N ILE A 72 -11.35 -6.61 11.53
CA ILE A 72 -11.52 -5.25 10.99
C ILE A 72 -10.36 -4.91 10.05
N GLU A 73 -9.12 -5.16 10.47
CA GLU A 73 -7.91 -4.96 9.67
C GLU A 73 -7.99 -5.75 8.35
N ASN A 74 -8.37 -7.03 8.40
CA ASN A 74 -8.52 -7.87 7.21
C ASN A 74 -9.61 -7.36 6.26
N VAL A 75 -10.74 -6.89 6.78
CA VAL A 75 -11.83 -6.30 5.97
C VAL A 75 -11.36 -5.01 5.28
N LEU A 76 -10.73 -4.10 6.02
CA LEU A 76 -10.17 -2.87 5.47
C LEU A 76 -9.17 -3.17 4.35
N PHE A 77 -8.25 -4.10 4.58
CA PHE A 77 -7.24 -4.50 3.60
C PHE A 77 -7.88 -5.22 2.39
N THR A 78 -8.85 -6.13 2.60
CA THR A 78 -9.57 -6.81 1.51
C THR A 78 -10.26 -5.83 0.57
N THR A 79 -10.78 -4.71 1.10
CA THR A 79 -11.51 -3.69 0.34
C THR A 79 -10.62 -2.61 -0.28
N LEU A 80 -9.31 -2.66 -0.07
CA LEU A 80 -8.31 -1.79 -0.69
C LEU A 80 -8.23 -2.04 -2.20
N THR A 81 -7.74 -1.08 -2.97
CA THR A 81 -7.64 -1.18 -4.43
C THR A 81 -6.72 -2.34 -4.85
N ASN A 82 -7.17 -3.15 -5.81
CA ASN A 82 -6.42 -4.27 -6.41
C ASN A 82 -5.99 -5.35 -5.39
N VAL A 83 -6.87 -5.68 -4.44
CA VAL A 83 -6.64 -6.74 -3.46
C VAL A 83 -7.54 -7.94 -3.74
N ASN A 84 -8.85 -7.84 -3.53
CA ASN A 84 -9.74 -8.99 -3.65
C ASN A 84 -10.93 -8.71 -4.56
N PHE A 85 -11.14 -9.64 -5.50
CA PHE A 85 -12.18 -9.61 -6.52
C PHE A 85 -13.03 -10.89 -6.53
N ASP A 86 -12.97 -11.69 -5.45
CA ASP A 86 -13.79 -12.89 -5.29
C ASP A 86 -15.02 -12.60 -4.44
N SER A 87 -16.20 -12.65 -5.05
CA SER A 87 -17.47 -12.36 -4.36
C SER A 87 -17.78 -13.33 -3.23
N LYS A 88 -17.27 -14.57 -3.28
CA LYS A 88 -17.48 -15.57 -2.22
C LYS A 88 -16.77 -15.15 -0.94
N VAL A 89 -15.51 -14.70 -1.06
CA VAL A 89 -14.74 -14.18 0.09
C VAL A 89 -15.47 -13.01 0.75
N HIS A 90 -16.02 -12.08 -0.03
CA HIS A 90 -16.76 -10.94 0.52
C HIS A 90 -18.04 -11.37 1.26
N VAL A 91 -18.77 -12.37 0.74
CA VAL A 91 -19.97 -12.91 1.42
C VAL A 91 -19.57 -13.64 2.72
N GLU A 92 -18.48 -14.39 2.72
CA GLU A 92 -17.96 -15.05 3.93
C GLU A 92 -17.59 -14.02 5.01
N LEU A 93 -16.88 -12.94 4.62
CA LEU A 93 -16.54 -11.84 5.53
C LEU A 93 -17.78 -11.10 6.05
N LEU A 94 -18.82 -10.90 5.22
CA LEU A 94 -20.09 -10.31 5.65
C LEU A 94 -20.78 -11.19 6.70
N ASN A 95 -20.85 -12.49 6.49
CA ASN A 95 -21.44 -13.42 7.46
C ASN A 95 -20.65 -13.44 8.78
N GLU A 96 -19.31 -13.38 8.71
CA GLU A 96 -18.48 -13.29 9.91
C GLU A 96 -18.68 -11.96 10.64
N SER A 97 -18.79 -10.84 9.90
CA SER A 97 -19.07 -9.52 10.50
C SER A 97 -20.39 -9.49 11.28
N GLN A 98 -21.41 -10.17 10.76
CA GLN A 98 -22.70 -10.29 11.47
C GLN A 98 -22.55 -11.08 12.76
N ARG A 99 -21.85 -12.21 12.73
CA ARG A 99 -21.61 -13.03 13.94
C ARG A 99 -20.84 -12.24 15.01
N ILE A 100 -19.82 -11.49 14.62
CA ILE A 100 -19.06 -10.63 15.54
C ILE A 100 -19.96 -9.56 16.15
N LYS A 101 -20.78 -8.90 15.32
CA LYS A 101 -21.69 -7.85 15.78
C LYS A 101 -22.75 -8.38 16.74
N GLU A 102 -23.34 -9.54 16.50
CA GLU A 102 -24.29 -10.21 17.39
C GLU A 102 -23.64 -10.57 18.74
N ASN A 103 -22.42 -11.09 18.70
CA ASN A 103 -21.67 -11.38 19.92
C ASN A 103 -21.42 -10.12 20.76
N LEU A 104 -20.96 -9.05 20.12
CA LEU A 104 -20.74 -7.77 20.80
C LEU A 104 -22.05 -7.20 21.36
N ARG A 105 -23.16 -7.26 20.61
CA ARG A 105 -24.51 -6.86 21.07
C ARG A 105 -24.93 -7.64 22.32
N THR A 106 -24.58 -8.91 22.39
CA THR A 106 -24.88 -9.74 23.58
C THR A 106 -24.07 -9.28 24.81
N ILE A 107 -22.83 -8.83 24.61
CA ILE A 107 -21.93 -8.38 25.69
C ILE A 107 -22.32 -6.98 26.20
N THR A 108 -22.52 -6.04 25.29
CA THR A 108 -22.77 -4.62 25.62
C THR A 108 -24.22 -4.28 25.88
N GLY A 109 -25.15 -5.16 25.47
CA GLY A 109 -26.58 -4.84 25.40
C GLY A 109 -26.92 -3.90 24.23
N GLU A 110 -28.13 -3.35 24.26
CA GLU A 110 -28.55 -2.35 23.26
C GLU A 110 -27.86 -1.01 23.52
N ILE A 111 -27.34 -0.40 22.46
CA ILE A 111 -26.68 0.91 22.51
C ILE A 111 -27.75 1.99 22.50
N HIS A 112 -27.74 2.91 23.48
CA HIS A 112 -28.57 4.10 23.44
C HIS A 112 -28.11 5.05 22.31
N ASN A 113 -29.04 5.63 21.56
CA ASN A 113 -28.79 6.42 20.35
C ASN A 113 -28.17 5.62 19.20
N GLN A 114 -28.75 4.44 18.93
CA GLN A 114 -28.29 3.54 17.88
C GLN A 114 -28.30 4.19 16.51
N THR A 115 -27.14 4.18 15.86
CA THR A 115 -27.05 4.49 14.42
C THR A 115 -27.56 3.30 13.61
N SER A 116 -27.97 3.56 12.36
CA SER A 116 -28.34 2.49 11.41
C SER A 116 -27.21 1.46 11.20
N TYR A 117 -25.95 1.86 11.40
CA TYR A 117 -24.78 0.98 11.31
C TYR A 117 -24.80 -0.11 12.41
N ALA A 118 -25.14 0.26 13.65
CA ALA A 118 -25.19 -0.68 14.77
C ALA A 118 -26.40 -1.61 14.70
N THR A 119 -27.56 -1.09 14.26
CA THR A 119 -28.84 -1.81 14.28
C THR A 119 -29.10 -2.70 13.07
N TYR A 120 -28.40 -2.46 11.96
CA TYR A 120 -28.59 -3.23 10.74
C TYR A 120 -28.21 -4.69 10.93
N ASP A 121 -29.11 -5.59 10.56
CA ASP A 121 -28.87 -7.03 10.53
C ASP A 121 -28.71 -7.51 9.09
N LEU A 122 -27.65 -8.28 8.84
CA LEU A 122 -27.31 -8.78 7.52
C LEU A 122 -28.34 -9.81 7.05
N PRO A 123 -28.91 -9.68 5.83
CA PRO A 123 -29.81 -10.68 5.29
C PRO A 123 -29.06 -11.96 4.88
N GLU A 124 -29.78 -13.09 4.89
CA GLU A 124 -29.22 -14.41 4.60
C GLU A 124 -28.77 -14.59 3.14
N THR A 125 -29.40 -13.88 2.20
CA THR A 125 -29.16 -14.08 0.77
C THR A 125 -28.30 -13.00 0.17
N LYS A 126 -27.32 -13.38 -0.66
CA LYS A 126 -26.48 -12.46 -1.42
C LYS A 126 -27.31 -11.46 -2.25
N THR A 127 -28.42 -11.89 -2.83
CA THR A 127 -29.31 -11.00 -3.59
C THR A 127 -29.86 -9.86 -2.72
N GLN A 128 -30.25 -10.14 -1.49
CA GLN A 128 -30.71 -9.11 -0.58
C GLN A 128 -29.54 -8.25 -0.06
N MET A 129 -28.39 -8.85 0.23
CA MET A 129 -27.16 -8.11 0.59
C MET A 129 -26.82 -7.04 -0.47
N LEU A 130 -26.92 -7.40 -1.76
CA LEU A 130 -26.65 -6.48 -2.87
C LEU A 130 -27.70 -5.37 -3.00
N LYS A 131 -28.96 -5.63 -2.64
CA LYS A 131 -30.00 -4.58 -2.56
C LYS A 131 -29.73 -3.63 -1.41
N ASP A 132 -29.39 -4.16 -0.24
CA ASP A 132 -29.13 -3.38 0.95
C ASP A 132 -27.84 -2.56 0.80
N ALA A 133 -26.84 -3.05 0.08
CA ALA A 133 -25.61 -2.33 -0.21
C ALA A 133 -25.84 -0.96 -0.89
N GLN A 134 -26.99 -0.73 -1.51
CA GLN A 134 -27.30 0.57 -2.14
C GLN A 134 -27.40 1.71 -1.10
N PHE A 135 -27.79 1.44 0.14
CA PHE A 135 -27.75 2.45 1.20
C PHE A 135 -26.40 2.56 1.92
N ALA A 136 -25.50 1.60 1.72
CA ALA A 136 -24.15 1.62 2.28
C ALA A 136 -23.15 2.37 1.39
N GLY A 137 -23.50 2.65 0.14
CA GLY A 137 -22.61 3.26 -0.84
C GLY A 137 -22.25 4.71 -0.53
N ILE A 138 -21.07 5.14 -0.96
CA ILE A 138 -20.50 6.49 -0.71
C ILE A 138 -21.46 7.61 -1.11
N MET A 139 -22.24 7.44 -2.17
CA MET A 139 -23.12 8.44 -2.74
C MET A 139 -24.60 8.25 -2.34
N TYR A 140 -24.87 7.41 -1.36
CA TYR A 140 -26.24 7.16 -0.91
C TYR A 140 -26.91 8.44 -0.40
N ASP A 141 -26.27 9.14 0.53
CA ASP A 141 -26.74 10.44 1.00
C ASP A 141 -26.13 11.57 0.17
N LYS A 142 -26.92 12.06 -0.79
CA LYS A 142 -26.53 13.18 -1.65
C LYS A 142 -26.65 14.54 -0.95
N SER A 143 -27.33 14.62 0.19
CA SER A 143 -27.48 15.84 0.97
C SER A 143 -26.29 16.12 1.88
N LEU A 144 -25.46 15.10 2.15
CA LEU A 144 -24.26 15.24 2.97
C LEU A 144 -23.31 16.28 2.36
N ASP A 145 -22.85 17.19 3.21
CA ASP A 145 -21.88 18.23 2.83
C ASP A 145 -20.66 17.61 2.12
N PRO A 146 -20.24 18.14 0.96
CA PRO A 146 -19.11 17.58 0.19
C PRO A 146 -17.79 17.52 0.97
N ASP A 147 -17.54 18.48 1.88
CA ASP A 147 -16.31 18.53 2.68
C ASP A 147 -16.32 17.45 3.76
N ILE A 148 -17.48 17.27 4.43
CA ILE A 148 -17.70 16.17 5.37
C ILE A 148 -17.49 14.82 4.67
N ARG A 149 -18.10 14.60 3.51
CA ARG A 149 -17.91 13.37 2.72
C ARG A 149 -16.44 13.18 2.35
N SER A 150 -15.78 14.22 1.87
CA SER A 150 -14.36 14.19 1.49
C SER A 150 -13.47 13.78 2.66
N LEU A 151 -13.62 14.38 3.83
CA LEU A 151 -12.83 14.07 5.01
C LEU A 151 -13.11 12.65 5.54
N ARG A 152 -14.39 12.23 5.58
CA ARG A 152 -14.76 10.85 5.95
C ARG A 152 -14.10 9.82 5.03
N GLN A 153 -14.07 10.06 3.72
CA GLN A 153 -13.42 9.16 2.78
C GLN A 153 -11.90 9.19 2.94
N THR A 154 -11.30 10.35 3.19
CA THR A 154 -9.86 10.49 3.44
C THR A 154 -9.44 9.67 4.66
N ILE A 155 -10.17 9.76 5.77
CA ILE A 155 -9.94 8.96 6.98
C ILE A 155 -10.08 7.46 6.66
N LEU A 156 -11.19 7.05 6.03
CA LEU A 156 -11.43 5.64 5.69
C LEU A 156 -10.31 5.08 4.79
N TYR A 157 -9.86 5.86 3.81
CA TYR A 157 -8.79 5.42 2.91
C TYR A 157 -7.43 5.39 3.61
N GLY A 158 -7.17 6.30 4.53
CA GLY A 158 -6.03 6.20 5.43
C GLY A 158 -6.06 4.91 6.25
N LEU A 159 -7.21 4.57 6.88
CA LEU A 159 -7.39 3.32 7.63
C LEU A 159 -7.17 2.07 6.78
N LYS A 160 -7.64 2.08 5.51
CA LYS A 160 -7.35 0.97 4.58
C LYS A 160 -5.84 0.82 4.31
N GLY A 161 -5.10 1.93 4.15
CA GLY A 161 -3.65 1.90 4.00
C GLY A 161 -2.94 1.37 5.25
N ILE A 162 -3.31 1.89 6.43
CA ILE A 162 -2.82 1.44 7.74
C ILE A 162 -3.04 -0.07 7.92
N SER A 163 -4.23 -0.59 7.54
CA SER A 163 -4.55 -2.00 7.70
C SER A 163 -3.65 -2.93 6.89
N ALA A 164 -3.20 -2.50 5.70
CA ALA A 164 -2.29 -3.29 4.89
C ALA A 164 -0.90 -3.42 5.55
N TYR A 165 -0.41 -2.37 6.16
CA TYR A 165 0.85 -2.37 6.91
C TYR A 165 0.74 -3.12 8.24
N GLY A 166 -0.37 -2.92 8.98
CA GLY A 166 -0.66 -3.61 10.23
C GLY A 166 -0.77 -5.12 10.05
N HIS A 167 -1.44 -5.55 8.98
CA HIS A 167 -1.53 -6.97 8.63
C HIS A 167 -0.13 -7.61 8.47
N GLN A 168 0.78 -6.97 7.73
CA GLN A 168 2.12 -7.50 7.52
C GLN A 168 2.94 -7.53 8.82
N ALA A 169 2.86 -6.49 9.65
CA ALA A 169 3.54 -6.46 10.95
C ALA A 169 3.00 -7.58 11.88
N ARG A 170 1.68 -7.77 11.90
CA ARG A 170 1.01 -8.80 12.72
C ARG A 170 1.35 -10.22 12.28
N GLU A 171 1.61 -10.47 10.99
CA GLU A 171 2.10 -11.76 10.50
C GLU A 171 3.49 -12.12 11.09
N LEU A 172 4.27 -11.12 11.50
CA LEU A 172 5.55 -11.28 12.19
C LEU A 172 5.42 -11.18 13.73
N GLY A 173 4.21 -11.05 14.27
CA GLY A 173 3.93 -10.96 15.71
C GLY A 173 4.03 -9.54 16.29
N TYR A 174 4.12 -8.50 15.46
CA TYR A 174 4.21 -7.10 15.87
C TYR A 174 2.89 -6.38 15.64
N TYR A 175 2.47 -5.55 16.58
CA TYR A 175 1.27 -4.70 16.49
C TYR A 175 1.38 -3.53 17.46
N SER A 176 0.49 -2.57 17.36
CA SER A 176 0.37 -1.44 18.27
C SER A 176 -1.04 -1.41 18.87
N ASP A 177 -1.13 -1.45 20.19
CA ASP A 177 -2.41 -1.32 20.90
C ASP A 177 -3.07 0.03 20.61
N GLU A 178 -2.29 1.09 20.43
CA GLU A 178 -2.77 2.43 20.07
C GLU A 178 -3.45 2.43 18.69
N VAL A 179 -2.86 1.77 17.70
CA VAL A 179 -3.46 1.63 16.36
C VAL A 179 -4.70 0.75 16.41
N ASP A 180 -4.66 -0.34 17.19
CA ASP A 180 -5.81 -1.24 17.38
C ASP A 180 -7.02 -0.49 17.97
N GLU A 181 -6.78 0.34 18.98
CA GLU A 181 -7.82 1.19 19.56
C GLU A 181 -8.29 2.27 18.59
N PHE A 182 -7.40 2.83 17.80
CA PHE A 182 -7.71 3.87 16.83
C PHE A 182 -8.63 3.38 15.71
N TYR A 183 -8.51 2.11 15.24
CA TYR A 183 -9.46 1.53 14.27
C TYR A 183 -10.90 1.68 14.73
N ILE A 184 -11.17 1.34 16.00
CA ILE A 184 -12.51 1.43 16.58
C ILE A 184 -12.97 2.88 16.67
N GLN A 185 -12.12 3.76 17.22
CA GLN A 185 -12.44 5.18 17.38
C GLN A 185 -12.74 5.86 16.05
N ALA A 186 -11.89 5.62 15.04
CA ALA A 186 -12.05 6.25 13.75
C ALA A 186 -13.25 5.72 12.97
N LEU A 187 -13.48 4.39 12.96
CA LEU A 187 -14.63 3.80 12.25
C LEU A 187 -15.95 4.18 12.90
N GLU A 188 -16.01 4.26 14.22
CA GLU A 188 -17.20 4.71 14.95
C GLU A 188 -17.47 6.20 14.66
N ALA A 189 -16.45 7.05 14.72
CA ALA A 189 -16.57 8.48 14.38
C ALA A 189 -17.11 8.71 12.97
N LEU A 190 -16.82 7.81 12.01
CA LEU A 190 -17.40 7.88 10.66
C LEU A 190 -18.90 7.55 10.60
N THR A 191 -19.53 7.20 11.73
CA THR A 191 -20.99 6.98 11.85
C THR A 191 -21.73 8.18 12.47
N ASP A 192 -20.99 9.15 13.01
CA ASP A 192 -21.58 10.32 13.67
C ASP A 192 -21.79 11.46 12.65
N ASP A 193 -23.05 11.76 12.35
CA ASP A 193 -23.43 12.81 11.39
C ASP A 193 -23.29 14.24 11.96
N ASN A 194 -23.02 14.39 13.26
CA ASN A 194 -22.85 15.70 13.91
C ASN A 194 -21.40 16.20 13.92
N LEU A 195 -20.43 15.40 13.47
CA LEU A 195 -19.03 15.80 13.44
C LEU A 195 -18.82 16.99 12.49
N THR A 196 -18.17 18.02 12.99
CA THR A 196 -17.78 19.20 12.24
C THR A 196 -16.58 18.94 11.32
N VAL A 197 -16.36 19.83 10.35
CA VAL A 197 -15.19 19.79 9.46
C VAL A 197 -13.90 19.82 10.27
N GLU A 198 -13.81 20.66 11.31
CA GLU A 198 -12.64 20.80 12.17
C GLU A 198 -12.34 19.51 12.95
N GLU A 199 -13.37 18.81 13.43
CA GLU A 199 -13.22 17.52 14.11
C GLU A 199 -12.73 16.42 13.16
N LEU A 200 -13.26 16.40 11.94
CA LEU A 200 -12.81 15.47 10.90
C LEU A 200 -11.38 15.79 10.43
N ILE A 201 -10.97 17.06 10.35
CA ILE A 201 -9.58 17.43 10.08
C ILE A 201 -8.66 16.91 11.19
N ARG A 202 -9.01 17.09 12.47
CA ARG A 202 -8.23 16.51 13.57
C ARG A 202 -8.13 14.99 13.49
N MET A 203 -9.23 14.31 13.17
CA MET A 203 -9.23 12.86 12.98
C MET A 203 -8.36 12.44 11.78
N THR A 204 -8.36 13.22 10.70
CA THR A 204 -7.48 13.01 9.53
C THR A 204 -6.01 13.10 9.92
N MET A 205 -5.61 14.06 10.75
CA MET A 205 -4.23 14.16 11.25
C MET A 205 -3.87 12.98 12.17
N ARG A 206 -4.78 12.59 13.06
CA ARG A 206 -4.59 11.38 13.89
C ARG A 206 -4.47 10.10 13.04
N THR A 207 -5.15 10.02 11.90
CA THR A 207 -4.97 8.92 10.94
C THR A 207 -3.54 8.92 10.39
N GLY A 208 -2.94 10.08 10.16
CA GLY A 208 -1.54 10.21 9.78
C GLY A 208 -0.57 9.75 10.88
N GLU A 209 -0.83 10.11 12.13
CA GLU A 209 -0.05 9.65 13.29
C GLU A 209 -0.11 8.12 13.45
N ALA A 210 -1.31 7.53 13.32
CA ALA A 210 -1.49 6.09 13.34
C ALA A 210 -0.77 5.39 12.16
N ALA A 211 -0.71 6.04 10.99
CA ALA A 211 0.06 5.52 9.85
C ALA A 211 1.56 5.49 10.14
N ILE A 212 2.12 6.48 10.82
CA ILE A 212 3.53 6.48 11.26
C ILE A 212 3.77 5.33 12.23
N GLU A 213 2.91 5.17 13.24
CA GLU A 213 3.10 4.13 14.26
C GLU A 213 3.01 2.72 13.65
N VAL A 214 2.08 2.47 12.73
CA VAL A 214 1.97 1.14 12.10
C VAL A 214 3.17 0.87 11.17
N MET A 215 3.65 1.85 10.41
CA MET A 215 4.83 1.69 9.57
C MET A 215 6.09 1.47 10.42
N LYS A 216 6.21 2.16 11.57
CA LYS A 216 7.26 1.91 12.55
C LYS A 216 7.22 0.47 13.07
N LYS A 217 6.03 -0.05 13.41
CA LYS A 217 5.88 -1.44 13.84
C LYS A 217 6.27 -2.44 12.76
N LEU A 218 5.96 -2.14 11.50
CA LEU A 218 6.37 -2.99 10.38
C LEU A 218 7.89 -2.92 10.14
N ASP A 219 8.52 -1.76 10.26
CA ASP A 219 9.98 -1.60 10.19
C ASP A 219 10.67 -2.37 11.33
N GLU A 220 10.18 -2.22 12.58
CA GLU A 220 10.65 -2.98 13.74
C GLU A 220 10.54 -4.50 13.50
N ALA A 221 9.41 -4.97 12.96
CA ALA A 221 9.17 -6.38 12.65
C ALA A 221 10.15 -6.91 11.60
N ASN A 222 10.23 -6.23 10.46
CA ASN A 222 11.08 -6.64 9.34
C ASN A 222 12.56 -6.62 9.73
N THR A 223 13.02 -5.57 10.41
CA THR A 223 14.43 -5.45 10.80
C THR A 223 14.82 -6.41 11.93
N ALA A 224 13.91 -6.70 12.87
CA ALA A 224 14.17 -7.68 13.92
C ALA A 224 14.26 -9.12 13.37
N VAL A 225 13.44 -9.46 12.38
CA VAL A 225 13.39 -10.82 11.82
C VAL A 225 14.45 -11.03 10.73
N TYR A 226 14.63 -10.05 9.85
CA TYR A 226 15.46 -10.20 8.64
C TYR A 226 16.77 -9.39 8.67
N GLY A 227 17.00 -8.56 9.69
CA GLY A 227 18.13 -7.64 9.80
C GLY A 227 17.88 -6.31 9.07
N ASN A 228 18.74 -5.31 9.29
CA ASN A 228 18.62 -4.03 8.60
C ASN A 228 18.95 -4.16 7.12
N PRO A 229 18.18 -3.51 6.23
CA PRO A 229 18.52 -3.47 4.81
C PRO A 229 19.90 -2.83 4.59
N ALA A 230 20.71 -3.48 3.75
CA ALA A 230 22.04 -3.00 3.36
C ALA A 230 22.17 -3.00 1.83
N PRO A 231 22.99 -2.09 1.26
CA PRO A 231 23.19 -2.01 -0.19
C PRO A 231 23.52 -3.35 -0.80
N HIS A 232 22.74 -3.76 -1.80
CA HIS A 232 22.89 -5.04 -2.47
C HIS A 232 22.59 -4.92 -3.97
N ARG A 233 23.40 -5.61 -4.81
CA ARG A 233 23.19 -5.70 -6.24
C ARG A 233 22.24 -6.83 -6.57
N VAL A 234 21.20 -6.55 -7.33
CA VAL A 234 20.13 -7.49 -7.68
C VAL A 234 20.13 -7.70 -9.18
N ASN A 235 20.28 -8.95 -9.62
CA ASN A 235 20.16 -9.30 -11.03
C ASN A 235 18.70 -9.15 -11.49
N ILE A 236 18.50 -8.56 -12.67
CA ILE A 236 17.18 -8.36 -13.29
C ILE A 236 16.97 -9.17 -14.58
N HIS A 237 17.89 -10.08 -14.89
CA HIS A 237 17.80 -11.02 -16.00
C HIS A 237 17.59 -12.45 -15.50
N MET A 238 17.08 -13.32 -16.38
CA MET A 238 16.62 -14.64 -15.99
C MET A 238 17.74 -15.67 -16.01
N ARG A 239 17.67 -16.64 -15.08
CA ARG A 239 18.51 -17.83 -15.04
C ARG A 239 17.75 -19.03 -15.60
N LYS A 240 18.50 -19.99 -16.13
CA LYS A 240 18.00 -21.29 -16.57
C LYS A 240 17.29 -22.03 -15.45
N GLY A 241 16.22 -22.74 -15.80
CA GLY A 241 15.49 -23.67 -14.92
C GLY A 241 14.12 -23.17 -14.47
N PRO A 242 13.42 -24.01 -13.71
CA PRO A 242 12.10 -23.69 -13.19
C PRO A 242 12.14 -22.51 -12.22
N PHE A 243 11.05 -21.74 -12.16
CA PHE A 243 11.02 -20.59 -11.28
C PHE A 243 9.61 -20.19 -10.83
N ILE A 244 9.58 -19.45 -9.73
CA ILE A 244 8.40 -18.78 -9.19
C ILE A 244 8.71 -17.28 -9.08
N VAL A 245 7.78 -16.43 -9.57
CA VAL A 245 7.81 -14.98 -9.39
C VAL A 245 6.92 -14.62 -8.22
N VAL A 246 7.47 -13.97 -7.19
CA VAL A 246 6.74 -13.53 -6.00
C VAL A 246 6.49 -12.03 -6.07
N SER A 247 5.23 -11.63 -6.06
CA SER A 247 4.80 -10.23 -6.12
C SER A 247 4.00 -9.86 -4.88
N GLY A 248 4.01 -8.59 -4.55
CA GLY A 248 3.38 -8.04 -3.34
C GLY A 248 4.42 -7.49 -2.37
N HIS A 249 4.14 -7.59 -1.05
CA HIS A 249 4.95 -6.92 -0.03
C HIS A 249 5.36 -7.84 1.13
N ASP A 250 4.65 -8.97 1.34
CA ASP A 250 4.75 -9.78 2.55
C ASP A 250 6.06 -10.61 2.55
N LEU A 251 7.00 -10.20 3.41
CA LEU A 251 8.30 -10.87 3.55
C LEU A 251 8.18 -12.23 4.23
N LYS A 252 7.14 -12.44 5.08
CA LYS A 252 6.92 -13.73 5.74
C LYS A 252 6.51 -14.81 4.75
N ASP A 253 5.64 -14.48 3.80
CA ASP A 253 5.26 -15.40 2.73
C ASP A 253 6.46 -15.75 1.83
N LEU A 254 7.29 -14.76 1.51
CA LEU A 254 8.52 -14.99 0.76
C LEU A 254 9.46 -15.92 1.52
N GLU A 255 9.69 -15.70 2.83
CA GLU A 255 10.53 -16.56 3.66
C GLU A 255 10.01 -18.01 3.65
N MET A 256 8.71 -18.22 3.89
CA MET A 256 8.10 -19.55 3.89
C MET A 256 8.25 -20.25 2.53
N LEU A 257 8.10 -19.52 1.42
CA LEU A 257 8.33 -20.07 0.09
C LEU A 257 9.81 -20.43 -0.11
N LEU A 258 10.73 -19.55 0.29
CA LEU A 258 12.17 -19.79 0.18
C LEU A 258 12.62 -21.03 0.99
N GLU A 259 12.05 -21.22 2.18
CA GLU A 259 12.33 -22.44 2.96
C GLU A 259 11.85 -23.71 2.24
N GLN A 260 10.65 -23.69 1.64
CA GLN A 260 10.06 -24.85 0.96
C GLN A 260 10.69 -25.13 -0.42
N THR A 261 11.31 -24.13 -1.05
CA THR A 261 12.00 -24.28 -2.34
C THR A 261 13.46 -24.70 -2.21
N LYS A 262 14.02 -24.80 -1.01
CA LYS A 262 15.39 -25.28 -0.78
C LYS A 262 15.62 -26.66 -1.39
N GLY A 263 16.66 -26.79 -2.23
CA GLY A 263 17.06 -28.05 -2.82
C GLY A 263 16.13 -28.59 -3.92
N THR A 264 15.07 -27.88 -4.29
CA THR A 264 14.14 -28.31 -5.35
C THR A 264 14.63 -27.96 -6.76
N GLY A 265 15.62 -27.09 -6.90
CA GLY A 265 16.08 -26.56 -8.18
C GLY A 265 15.22 -25.41 -8.72
N VAL A 266 14.19 -24.98 -7.98
CA VAL A 266 13.33 -23.86 -8.36
C VAL A 266 14.00 -22.54 -7.99
N ASN A 267 14.16 -21.64 -8.96
CA ASN A 267 14.59 -20.26 -8.75
C ASN A 267 13.42 -19.41 -8.25
N VAL A 268 13.68 -18.45 -7.36
CA VAL A 268 12.68 -17.49 -6.89
C VAL A 268 13.10 -16.11 -7.35
N TYR A 269 12.16 -15.39 -8.00
CA TYR A 269 12.31 -14.00 -8.41
C TYR A 269 11.31 -13.14 -7.65
N THR A 270 11.73 -11.94 -7.29
CA THR A 270 10.81 -10.90 -6.82
C THR A 270 10.19 -10.15 -8.00
N HIS A 271 9.05 -9.51 -7.75
CA HIS A 271 8.38 -8.59 -8.68
C HIS A 271 7.75 -7.45 -7.90
N GLY A 272 7.70 -6.27 -8.50
CA GLY A 272 7.07 -5.11 -7.88
C GLY A 272 7.67 -4.77 -6.52
N GLU A 273 6.82 -4.58 -5.52
CA GLU A 273 7.25 -4.17 -4.18
C GLU A 273 8.00 -5.25 -3.36
N MET A 274 8.15 -6.46 -3.90
CA MET A 274 9.01 -7.47 -3.27
C MET A 274 10.51 -7.22 -3.51
N LEU A 275 10.90 -6.40 -4.49
CA LEU A 275 12.31 -6.10 -4.82
C LEU A 275 13.17 -5.72 -3.60
N PRO A 276 12.71 -4.85 -2.66
CA PRO A 276 13.53 -4.44 -1.54
C PRO A 276 13.97 -5.56 -0.58
N CYS A 277 13.31 -6.74 -0.64
CA CYS A 277 13.68 -7.89 0.19
C CYS A 277 15.14 -8.32 0.02
N HIS A 278 15.73 -8.07 -1.16
CA HIS A 278 17.13 -8.38 -1.46
C HIS A 278 18.14 -7.56 -0.62
N GLY A 279 17.70 -6.48 0.02
CA GLY A 279 18.52 -5.72 0.98
C GLY A 279 18.67 -6.41 2.33
N TYR A 280 17.75 -7.30 2.71
CA TYR A 280 17.72 -7.93 4.02
C TYR A 280 18.61 -9.17 4.08
N GLU A 281 19.55 -9.21 5.06
CA GLU A 281 20.49 -10.34 5.24
C GLU A 281 19.77 -11.66 5.47
N GLY A 282 18.67 -11.65 6.22
CA GLY A 282 17.85 -12.83 6.52
C GLY A 282 17.18 -13.45 5.29
N LEU A 283 17.02 -12.70 4.20
CA LEU A 283 16.40 -13.18 2.95
C LEU A 283 17.43 -13.41 1.84
N LYS A 284 18.38 -12.51 1.64
CA LYS A 284 19.42 -12.71 0.59
C LYS A 284 20.36 -13.89 0.84
N LYS A 285 20.34 -14.49 2.05
CA LYS A 285 21.09 -15.73 2.35
C LYS A 285 20.65 -16.94 1.53
N TYR A 286 19.44 -16.92 0.92
CA TYR A 286 18.94 -18.02 0.09
C TYR A 286 19.50 -17.92 -1.33
N PRO A 287 20.37 -18.85 -1.78
CA PRO A 287 21.07 -18.73 -3.07
C PRO A 287 20.13 -18.87 -4.28
N HIS A 288 18.93 -19.42 -4.08
CA HIS A 288 17.89 -19.55 -5.09
C HIS A 288 16.91 -18.36 -5.13
N LEU A 289 17.08 -17.35 -4.27
CA LEU A 289 16.51 -16.01 -4.46
C LEU A 289 17.43 -15.27 -5.43
N VAL A 290 17.18 -15.43 -6.73
CA VAL A 290 18.17 -15.17 -7.78
C VAL A 290 18.11 -13.76 -8.39
N GLY A 291 17.03 -13.02 -8.19
CA GLY A 291 16.90 -11.68 -8.75
C GLY A 291 15.48 -11.14 -8.77
N ASN A 292 15.28 -10.08 -9.55
CA ASN A 292 13.98 -9.43 -9.74
C ASN A 292 13.51 -9.56 -11.18
N PHE A 293 12.26 -9.94 -11.35
CA PHE A 293 11.58 -10.04 -12.63
C PHE A 293 10.73 -8.80 -12.92
N GLY A 294 10.82 -8.28 -14.13
CA GLY A 294 9.87 -7.29 -14.63
C GLY A 294 9.98 -5.90 -14.00
N GLY A 295 8.84 -5.33 -13.67
CA GLY A 295 8.68 -3.95 -13.21
C GLY A 295 7.62 -3.81 -12.13
N ALA A 296 6.80 -2.75 -12.23
CA ALA A 296 5.74 -2.46 -11.28
C ALA A 296 4.41 -3.15 -11.67
N TRP A 297 3.42 -3.01 -10.80
CA TRP A 297 2.09 -3.62 -10.91
C TRP A 297 1.37 -3.33 -12.24
N GLN A 298 1.55 -2.14 -12.83
CA GLN A 298 0.87 -1.74 -14.06
C GLN A 298 1.29 -2.57 -15.29
N ASP A 299 2.44 -3.22 -15.24
CA ASP A 299 2.96 -4.01 -16.35
C ASP A 299 2.66 -5.52 -16.23
N GLN A 300 2.05 -5.97 -15.13
CA GLN A 300 1.77 -7.38 -14.83
C GLN A 300 1.15 -8.12 -16.00
N GLN A 301 0.07 -7.60 -16.57
CA GLN A 301 -0.66 -8.30 -17.65
C GLN A 301 0.20 -8.56 -18.89
N LYS A 302 1.14 -7.68 -19.18
CA LYS A 302 2.08 -7.84 -20.29
C LYS A 302 3.25 -8.75 -19.90
N GLN A 303 3.80 -8.57 -18.70
CA GLN A 303 5.00 -9.29 -18.26
C GLN A 303 4.72 -10.74 -17.90
N PHE A 304 3.50 -11.04 -17.41
CA PHE A 304 3.13 -12.42 -17.03
C PHE A 304 2.56 -13.24 -18.20
N ASP A 305 2.25 -12.62 -19.33
CA ASP A 305 1.60 -13.27 -20.46
C ASP A 305 2.43 -14.43 -21.03
N ASP A 306 3.72 -14.18 -21.29
CA ASP A 306 4.66 -15.13 -21.86
C ASP A 306 5.56 -15.83 -20.82
N LEU A 307 5.22 -15.69 -19.53
CA LEU A 307 6.03 -16.24 -18.46
C LEU A 307 5.97 -17.80 -18.45
N THR A 308 7.12 -18.46 -18.41
CA THR A 308 7.24 -19.94 -18.36
C THR A 308 7.39 -20.49 -16.94
N GLY A 309 7.01 -19.74 -15.92
CA GLY A 309 7.02 -20.08 -14.51
C GLY A 309 5.69 -19.81 -13.82
N CYS A 310 5.64 -20.06 -12.52
CA CYS A 310 4.49 -19.73 -11.68
C CYS A 310 4.61 -18.35 -11.05
N ILE A 311 3.46 -17.80 -10.62
CA ILE A 311 3.34 -16.49 -10.00
C ILE A 311 2.66 -16.64 -8.65
N LEU A 312 3.21 -16.03 -7.60
CA LEU A 312 2.62 -15.92 -6.27
C LEU A 312 2.34 -14.46 -5.93
N MET A 313 1.07 -14.13 -5.69
CA MET A 313 0.63 -12.82 -5.23
C MET A 313 0.41 -12.86 -3.72
N THR A 314 1.24 -12.15 -2.97
CA THR A 314 1.17 -12.15 -1.50
C THR A 314 0.30 -11.03 -0.93
N THR A 315 0.27 -9.90 -1.61
CA THR A 315 -0.53 -8.71 -1.28
C THR A 315 -0.96 -8.00 -2.56
N ASN A 316 -1.51 -6.79 -2.47
CA ASN A 316 -1.77 -5.96 -3.66
C ASN A 316 -0.43 -5.53 -4.33
N CYS A 317 -0.40 -5.09 -5.60
CA CYS A 317 -1.58 -4.92 -6.44
C CYS A 317 -1.76 -6.14 -7.34
N LEU A 318 -2.93 -6.77 -7.28
CA LEU A 318 -3.31 -7.81 -8.22
C LEU A 318 -4.05 -7.17 -9.40
N MET A 319 -3.52 -7.29 -10.61
CA MET A 319 -4.21 -6.92 -11.84
C MET A 319 -5.07 -8.10 -12.32
N ARG A 320 -6.15 -7.82 -13.07
CA ARG A 320 -7.00 -8.87 -13.64
C ARG A 320 -6.13 -9.90 -14.38
N PRO A 321 -6.08 -11.17 -13.92
CA PRO A 321 -5.31 -12.21 -14.59
C PRO A 321 -5.84 -12.48 -16.00
N ARG A 322 -4.93 -12.61 -16.98
CA ARG A 322 -5.27 -13.07 -18.33
C ARG A 322 -5.38 -14.58 -18.37
N GLU A 323 -6.18 -15.12 -19.27
CA GLU A 323 -6.37 -16.56 -19.44
C GLU A 323 -5.04 -17.28 -19.75
N SER A 324 -4.09 -16.62 -20.41
CA SER A 324 -2.75 -17.15 -20.72
C SER A 324 -1.92 -17.58 -19.50
N TYR A 325 -2.12 -16.94 -18.33
CA TYR A 325 -1.40 -17.29 -17.09
C TYR A 325 -2.30 -17.56 -15.88
N LYS A 326 -3.64 -17.51 -16.04
CA LYS A 326 -4.58 -17.70 -14.92
C LYS A 326 -4.42 -19.07 -14.23
N GLY A 327 -4.03 -20.10 -14.98
CA GLY A 327 -3.80 -21.45 -14.44
C GLY A 327 -2.48 -21.63 -13.66
N ARG A 328 -1.60 -20.62 -13.64
CA ARG A 328 -0.30 -20.67 -12.95
C ARG A 328 -0.02 -19.46 -12.04
N ILE A 329 -1.07 -18.68 -11.73
CA ILE A 329 -1.04 -17.64 -10.70
C ILE A 329 -1.75 -18.12 -9.45
N TYR A 330 -1.15 -17.86 -8.30
CA TYR A 330 -1.63 -18.20 -6.97
C TYR A 330 -1.70 -16.94 -6.12
N SER A 331 -2.54 -16.94 -5.10
CA SER A 331 -2.66 -15.85 -4.14
C SER A 331 -2.57 -16.37 -2.71
N THR A 332 -2.24 -15.48 -1.79
CA THR A 332 -2.21 -15.72 -0.35
C THR A 332 -2.89 -14.57 0.40
N ASN A 333 -2.95 -14.67 1.74
CA ASN A 333 -3.49 -13.63 2.62
C ASN A 333 -4.91 -13.21 2.20
N VAL A 334 -5.15 -11.92 2.08
CA VAL A 334 -6.45 -11.36 1.69
C VAL A 334 -6.59 -11.15 0.17
N VAL A 335 -5.54 -11.47 -0.60
CA VAL A 335 -5.56 -11.31 -2.07
C VAL A 335 -6.37 -12.42 -2.72
N GLY A 336 -7.25 -12.06 -3.65
CA GLY A 336 -8.07 -13.05 -4.34
C GLY A 336 -8.63 -12.57 -5.66
N TRP A 337 -8.81 -13.53 -6.57
CA TRP A 337 -9.55 -13.34 -7.82
C TRP A 337 -10.32 -14.61 -8.14
N GLU A 338 -11.56 -14.48 -8.62
CA GLU A 338 -12.40 -15.63 -8.95
C GLU A 338 -11.68 -16.58 -9.92
N GLY A 339 -11.53 -17.86 -9.49
CA GLY A 339 -10.85 -18.91 -10.24
C GLY A 339 -9.32 -18.87 -10.20
N VAL A 340 -8.72 -18.01 -9.38
CA VAL A 340 -7.31 -18.08 -9.00
C VAL A 340 -7.16 -18.99 -7.78
N LYS A 341 -6.16 -19.87 -7.78
CA LYS A 341 -5.88 -20.74 -6.64
C LYS A 341 -5.38 -19.91 -5.45
N HIS A 342 -5.99 -20.14 -4.29
CA HIS A 342 -5.62 -19.46 -3.04
C HIS A 342 -4.93 -20.41 -2.08
N ILE A 343 -3.75 -20.00 -1.57
CA ILE A 343 -2.98 -20.74 -0.58
C ILE A 343 -3.26 -20.11 0.79
N GLY A 344 -4.17 -20.73 1.53
CA GLY A 344 -4.54 -20.31 2.88
C GLY A 344 -3.57 -20.83 3.95
N LYS A 345 -3.70 -20.29 5.17
CA LYS A 345 -2.98 -20.79 6.34
C LYS A 345 -3.56 -22.11 6.84
N ARG A 346 -2.70 -23.02 7.26
CA ARG A 346 -3.04 -24.19 8.06
C ARG A 346 -3.26 -23.80 9.53
N GLU A 347 -3.76 -24.74 10.34
CA GLU A 347 -3.98 -24.54 11.78
C GLU A 347 -2.71 -24.11 12.55
N ASN A 348 -1.54 -24.56 12.10
CA ASN A 348 -0.24 -24.18 12.68
C ASN A 348 0.26 -22.79 12.23
N GLY A 349 -0.52 -22.06 11.41
CA GLY A 349 -0.16 -20.74 10.87
C GLY A 349 0.73 -20.76 9.63
N GLU A 350 1.21 -21.95 9.19
CA GLU A 350 2.04 -22.11 8.00
C GLU A 350 1.19 -22.19 6.73
N LYS A 351 1.82 -21.90 5.60
CA LYS A 351 1.24 -22.08 4.26
C LYS A 351 1.96 -23.21 3.52
N ASP A 352 1.22 -23.97 2.71
CA ASP A 352 1.76 -25.06 1.90
C ASP A 352 1.93 -24.60 0.45
N PHE A 353 3.18 -24.44 0.04
CA PHE A 353 3.54 -24.05 -1.32
C PHE A 353 3.88 -25.25 -2.22
N SER A 354 3.65 -26.48 -1.79
CA SER A 354 4.03 -27.69 -2.55
C SER A 354 3.41 -27.71 -3.95
N GLU A 355 2.15 -27.30 -4.11
CA GLU A 355 1.47 -27.32 -5.40
C GLU A 355 2.11 -26.35 -6.41
N ILE A 356 2.37 -25.09 -6.02
CA ILE A 356 3.02 -24.10 -6.90
C ILE A 356 4.45 -24.50 -7.23
N ILE A 357 5.18 -25.09 -6.27
CA ILE A 357 6.55 -25.60 -6.48
C ILE A 357 6.53 -26.73 -7.51
N GLN A 358 5.64 -27.71 -7.35
CA GLN A 358 5.51 -28.83 -8.29
C GLN A 358 5.15 -28.32 -9.69
N GLN A 359 4.18 -27.41 -9.81
CA GLN A 359 3.80 -26.83 -11.10
C GLN A 359 4.96 -26.06 -11.75
N ALA A 360 5.77 -25.32 -10.97
CA ALA A 360 6.95 -24.63 -11.50
C ALA A 360 7.98 -25.61 -12.08
N ILE A 361 8.21 -26.75 -11.41
CA ILE A 361 9.11 -27.82 -11.89
C ILE A 361 8.58 -28.39 -13.21
N GLU A 362 7.29 -28.68 -13.30
CA GLU A 362 6.64 -29.23 -14.51
C GLU A 362 6.72 -28.28 -15.71
N LEU A 363 6.63 -26.96 -15.48
CA LEU A 363 6.77 -25.92 -16.50
C LEU A 363 8.21 -25.80 -17.04
N GLY A 364 9.22 -26.20 -16.26
CA GLY A 364 10.63 -26.25 -16.64
C GLY A 364 11.36 -24.90 -16.72
N GLY A 365 10.64 -23.78 -16.82
CA GLY A 365 11.20 -22.43 -16.78
C GLY A 365 11.98 -21.99 -18.01
N TYR A 366 13.06 -21.19 -17.81
CA TYR A 366 13.88 -20.70 -18.90
C TYR A 366 14.90 -21.76 -19.39
N PRO A 367 15.15 -21.84 -20.72
CA PRO A 367 16.04 -22.85 -21.28
C PRO A 367 17.54 -22.54 -21.06
N GLU A 368 17.91 -21.28 -20.87
CA GLU A 368 19.29 -20.82 -20.75
C GLU A 368 19.41 -19.59 -19.84
N ASP A 369 20.64 -19.33 -19.38
CA ASP A 369 20.96 -18.13 -18.61
C ASP A 369 21.04 -16.91 -19.55
N GLN A 370 20.48 -15.76 -19.11
CA GLN A 370 20.69 -14.48 -19.74
C GLN A 370 21.92 -13.77 -19.14
N GLU A 371 22.58 -12.90 -19.93
CA GLU A 371 23.68 -12.08 -19.42
C GLU A 371 23.21 -11.24 -18.22
N PRO A 372 23.92 -11.27 -17.07
CA PRO A 372 23.49 -10.54 -15.89
C PRO A 372 23.43 -9.02 -16.11
N HIS A 373 22.36 -8.41 -15.61
CA HIS A 373 22.24 -6.96 -15.48
C HIS A 373 21.75 -6.66 -14.08
N GLU A 374 22.43 -5.75 -13.39
CA GLU A 374 22.19 -5.52 -11.96
C GLU A 374 21.71 -4.11 -11.66
N ILE A 375 20.83 -4.00 -10.68
CA ILE A 375 20.41 -2.75 -10.05
C ILE A 375 20.79 -2.77 -8.57
N LEU A 376 20.83 -1.60 -7.93
CA LEU A 376 21.24 -1.46 -6.53
C LEU A 376 20.01 -1.11 -5.67
N VAL A 377 19.85 -1.81 -4.54
CA VAL A 377 18.77 -1.64 -3.55
C VAL A 377 19.33 -1.64 -2.13
N GLY A 378 18.49 -1.42 -1.10
CA GLY A 378 18.85 -1.64 0.30
C GLY A 378 19.36 -0.41 1.05
N PHE A 379 18.99 0.79 0.62
CA PHE A 379 19.33 2.05 1.27
C PHE A 379 18.32 2.45 2.34
N GLY A 380 17.97 1.53 3.26
CA GLY A 380 17.15 1.84 4.41
C GLY A 380 17.81 2.85 5.36
N HIS A 381 17.04 3.36 6.32
CA HIS A 381 17.50 4.45 7.22
C HIS A 381 18.80 4.11 7.97
N HIS A 382 18.95 2.86 8.44
CA HIS A 382 20.17 2.43 9.11
C HIS A 382 21.40 2.56 8.20
N SER A 383 21.29 2.14 6.94
CA SER A 383 22.37 2.21 5.97
C SER A 383 22.73 3.65 5.61
N VAL A 384 21.74 4.50 5.31
CA VAL A 384 21.96 5.90 4.93
C VAL A 384 22.50 6.71 6.09
N LEU A 385 21.96 6.55 7.31
CA LEU A 385 22.38 7.30 8.48
C LEU A 385 23.75 6.86 9.01
N SER A 386 24.22 5.65 8.70
CA SER A 386 25.61 5.25 8.99
C SER A 386 26.65 6.09 8.24
N ASP A 387 26.27 6.70 7.12
CA ASP A 387 27.10 7.61 6.33
C ASP A 387 26.71 9.10 6.53
N SER A 388 25.91 9.42 7.55
CA SER A 388 25.41 10.79 7.81
C SER A 388 26.51 11.85 7.86
N ASP A 389 27.63 11.58 8.54
CA ASP A 389 28.76 12.51 8.61
C ASP A 389 29.37 12.83 7.24
N LYS A 390 29.49 11.81 6.38
CA LYS A 390 29.97 11.98 4.99
C LYS A 390 28.98 12.79 4.15
N ILE A 391 27.67 12.50 4.31
CA ILE A 391 26.59 13.23 3.61
C ILE A 391 26.62 14.70 4.03
N VAL A 392 26.64 14.99 5.34
CA VAL A 392 26.69 16.35 5.88
C VAL A 392 27.93 17.10 5.40
N ALA A 393 29.11 16.46 5.44
CA ALA A 393 30.35 17.05 4.95
C ALA A 393 30.28 17.35 3.45
N ALA A 394 29.68 16.45 2.63
CA ALA A 394 29.53 16.65 1.19
C ALA A 394 28.58 17.81 0.86
N VAL A 395 27.48 17.96 1.61
CA VAL A 395 26.55 19.09 1.47
C VAL A 395 27.22 20.41 1.87
N LYS A 396 27.88 20.45 3.05
CA LYS A 396 28.59 21.65 3.52
C LYS A 396 29.72 22.07 2.57
N ALA A 397 30.32 21.11 1.88
CA ALA A 397 31.37 21.38 0.87
C ALA A 397 30.79 21.75 -0.51
N GLY A 398 29.48 21.83 -0.67
CA GLY A 398 28.80 22.11 -1.94
C GLY A 398 28.92 21.01 -2.99
N LYS A 399 29.36 19.79 -2.61
CA LYS A 399 29.46 18.64 -3.51
C LYS A 399 28.10 17.99 -3.76
N ILE A 400 27.21 18.01 -2.75
CA ILE A 400 25.80 17.63 -2.88
C ILE A 400 24.99 18.89 -2.62
N ARG A 401 24.22 19.30 -3.63
CA ARG A 401 23.41 20.53 -3.56
C ARG A 401 22.01 20.29 -3.05
N HIS A 402 21.39 19.16 -3.41
CA HIS A 402 20.01 18.90 -3.12
C HIS A 402 19.69 17.40 -3.13
N PHE A 403 18.63 17.02 -2.40
CA PHE A 403 18.05 15.69 -2.41
C PHE A 403 16.64 15.76 -3.00
N PHE A 404 16.31 14.79 -3.86
CA PHE A 404 14.96 14.60 -4.37
C PHE A 404 14.44 13.24 -3.95
N LEU A 405 13.36 13.20 -3.17
CA LEU A 405 12.64 11.95 -2.95
C LEU A 405 11.62 11.82 -4.07
N ILE A 406 11.84 10.88 -4.99
CA ILE A 406 10.95 10.59 -6.12
C ILE A 406 10.38 9.18 -5.90
N GLY A 407 9.11 9.09 -5.50
CA GLY A 407 8.54 7.81 -5.10
C GLY A 407 7.03 7.74 -5.15
N GLY A 408 6.48 6.64 -4.62
CA GLY A 408 5.07 6.36 -4.56
C GLY A 408 4.60 5.33 -5.59
N CYS A 409 3.31 5.27 -5.89
CA CYS A 409 2.74 4.15 -6.64
C CYS A 409 2.74 4.35 -8.15
N ASP A 410 2.58 5.60 -8.63
CA ASP A 410 2.33 5.98 -10.03
C ASP A 410 1.22 5.17 -10.72
N GLY A 411 0.73 5.60 -11.86
CA GLY A 411 -0.40 4.96 -12.54
C GLY A 411 -0.04 4.34 -13.89
N ALA A 412 -1.00 3.57 -14.45
CA ALA A 412 -0.83 2.83 -15.68
C ALA A 412 -1.22 3.61 -16.96
N ARG A 413 -1.71 4.84 -16.86
CA ARG A 413 -2.21 5.57 -18.04
C ARG A 413 -1.09 5.86 -19.03
N PRO A 414 -1.30 5.69 -20.36
CA PRO A 414 -0.33 6.05 -21.38
C PRO A 414 0.08 7.53 -21.32
N GLY A 415 1.31 7.84 -21.73
CA GLY A 415 1.83 9.21 -21.81
C GLY A 415 2.31 9.82 -20.49
N ARG A 416 2.36 9.04 -19.42
CA ARG A 416 2.87 9.47 -18.10
C ARG A 416 4.38 9.23 -18.00
N ASN A 417 5.15 10.24 -18.36
CA ASN A 417 6.61 10.19 -18.31
C ASN A 417 7.22 11.16 -17.28
N TYR A 418 6.40 11.92 -16.56
CA TYR A 418 6.88 12.98 -15.67
C TYR A 418 8.00 12.52 -14.74
N TYR A 419 7.79 11.44 -13.98
CA TYR A 419 8.77 10.95 -13.02
C TYR A 419 10.06 10.44 -13.67
N THR A 420 9.95 9.83 -14.86
CA THR A 420 11.12 9.41 -15.64
C THR A 420 11.91 10.63 -16.16
N GLU A 421 11.22 11.63 -16.68
CA GLU A 421 11.83 12.88 -17.16
C GLU A 421 12.45 13.65 -16.01
N PHE A 422 11.72 13.78 -14.89
CA PHE A 422 12.22 14.42 -13.69
C PHE A 422 13.54 13.78 -13.22
N ALA A 423 13.55 12.46 -13.02
CA ALA A 423 14.74 11.74 -12.58
C ALA A 423 15.94 11.93 -13.53
N LYS A 424 15.71 11.88 -14.85
CA LYS A 424 16.75 12.12 -15.88
C LYS A 424 17.31 13.54 -15.86
N MET A 425 16.47 14.54 -15.51
CA MET A 425 16.83 15.94 -15.46
C MET A 425 17.46 16.37 -14.14
N VAL A 426 17.39 15.55 -13.09
CA VAL A 426 18.03 15.84 -11.80
C VAL A 426 19.53 16.11 -12.02
N PRO A 427 20.05 17.29 -11.60
CA PRO A 427 21.44 17.66 -11.79
C PRO A 427 22.42 16.65 -11.17
N LYS A 428 23.63 16.54 -11.76
CA LYS A 428 24.64 15.55 -11.33
C LYS A 428 25.18 15.75 -9.92
N ASP A 429 25.03 16.94 -9.37
CA ASP A 429 25.37 17.32 -7.99
C ASP A 429 24.20 17.10 -6.99
N CYS A 430 23.15 16.38 -7.40
CA CYS A 430 22.01 16.05 -6.57
C CYS A 430 21.85 14.54 -6.41
N VAL A 431 21.26 14.13 -5.27
CA VAL A 431 20.94 12.73 -4.94
C VAL A 431 19.47 12.48 -5.12
N ILE A 432 19.10 11.29 -5.59
CA ILE A 432 17.72 10.80 -5.71
C ILE A 432 17.52 9.71 -4.66
N LEU A 433 16.59 9.92 -3.74
CA LEU A 433 16.01 8.84 -2.93
C LEU A 433 14.75 8.34 -3.64
N THR A 434 14.54 7.04 -3.63
CA THR A 434 13.32 6.45 -4.22
C THR A 434 12.77 5.34 -3.36
N LEU A 435 11.47 5.10 -3.44
CA LEU A 435 10.76 4.02 -2.79
C LEU A 435 9.48 3.65 -3.54
N ALA A 436 8.87 2.53 -3.18
CA ALA A 436 7.63 2.04 -3.75
C ALA A 436 7.71 1.72 -5.26
N CYS A 437 6.58 1.50 -5.91
CA CYS A 437 6.50 1.13 -7.32
C CYS A 437 6.99 2.21 -8.30
N GLY A 438 6.96 3.48 -7.89
CA GLY A 438 7.40 4.61 -8.73
C GLY A 438 8.86 4.51 -9.18
N LYS A 439 9.72 3.84 -8.39
CA LYS A 439 11.13 3.56 -8.74
C LYS A 439 11.31 2.91 -10.10
N TYR A 440 10.38 2.06 -10.52
CA TYR A 440 10.47 1.30 -11.77
C TYR A 440 10.41 2.17 -13.03
N ARG A 441 10.07 3.44 -12.89
CA ARG A 441 10.14 4.41 -13.98
C ARG A 441 11.59 4.74 -14.40
N PHE A 442 12.56 4.52 -13.49
CA PHE A 442 13.94 4.96 -13.72
C PHE A 442 15.01 4.12 -13.01
N ASN A 443 14.70 3.15 -12.16
CA ASN A 443 15.70 2.40 -11.37
C ASN A 443 16.65 1.52 -12.23
N LYS A 444 16.34 1.32 -13.52
CA LYS A 444 17.21 0.63 -14.49
C LYS A 444 18.14 1.58 -15.24
N LEU A 445 18.07 2.89 -14.96
CA LEU A 445 18.95 3.88 -15.55
C LEU A 445 20.23 4.03 -14.71
N ASP A 446 21.34 4.31 -15.39
CA ASP A 446 22.60 4.64 -14.70
C ASP A 446 22.62 6.13 -14.32
N PHE A 447 22.64 6.41 -13.02
CA PHE A 447 22.76 7.77 -12.49
C PHE A 447 24.19 8.12 -12.10
N GLY A 448 25.10 7.14 -12.00
CA GLY A 448 26.47 7.33 -11.53
C GLY A 448 26.57 7.66 -10.03
N GLU A 449 27.61 8.37 -9.65
CA GLU A 449 27.93 8.70 -8.25
C GLU A 449 28.12 10.21 -8.06
N VAL A 450 27.95 10.67 -6.81
CA VAL A 450 28.28 12.01 -6.33
C VAL A 450 28.94 11.93 -4.94
N ALA A 451 30.06 12.59 -4.78
CA ALA A 451 30.83 12.59 -3.53
C ALA A 451 31.18 11.18 -2.97
N GLY A 452 31.30 10.18 -3.85
CA GLY A 452 31.55 8.78 -3.48
C GLY A 452 30.33 8.03 -2.97
N LEU A 453 29.12 8.54 -3.22
CA LEU A 453 27.83 7.90 -2.94
C LEU A 453 27.10 7.65 -4.25
N PRO A 454 26.36 6.53 -4.39
CA PRO A 454 25.45 6.35 -5.51
C PRO A 454 24.44 7.50 -5.55
N ARG A 455 24.12 8.00 -6.76
CA ARG A 455 23.15 9.08 -6.88
C ARG A 455 21.70 8.61 -6.78
N LEU A 456 21.43 7.32 -6.97
CA LEU A 456 20.11 6.71 -6.75
C LEU A 456 20.16 5.79 -5.53
N LEU A 457 19.39 6.12 -4.50
CA LEU A 457 19.27 5.38 -3.26
C LEU A 457 17.85 4.79 -3.17
N ASP A 458 17.71 3.49 -3.38
CA ASP A 458 16.44 2.77 -3.21
C ASP A 458 16.22 2.47 -1.72
N VAL A 459 15.33 3.22 -1.10
CA VAL A 459 15.02 3.16 0.34
C VAL A 459 14.22 1.91 0.70
N GLY A 460 13.30 1.47 -0.21
CA GLY A 460 12.52 0.27 0.07
C GLY A 460 11.12 0.21 -0.54
N GLN A 461 10.20 -0.46 0.15
CA GLN A 461 8.79 -0.59 -0.17
C GLN A 461 8.01 0.71 0.13
N CYS A 462 6.70 0.73 -0.12
CA CYS A 462 5.87 1.89 0.23
C CYS A 462 5.84 2.16 1.75
N ASN A 463 5.74 1.13 2.59
CA ASN A 463 5.86 1.29 4.06
C ASN A 463 7.21 1.87 4.51
N ASP A 464 8.25 1.81 3.68
CA ASP A 464 9.55 2.42 3.96
C ASP A 464 9.54 3.96 3.80
N VAL A 465 8.35 4.57 3.60
CA VAL A 465 8.14 5.99 3.92
C VAL A 465 8.57 6.27 5.36
N TYR A 466 8.36 5.35 6.31
CA TYR A 466 8.92 5.46 7.66
C TYR A 466 10.47 5.55 7.64
N SER A 467 11.13 4.72 6.86
CA SER A 467 12.58 4.77 6.67
C SER A 467 13.02 6.11 6.06
N ALA A 468 12.28 6.63 5.07
CA ALA A 468 12.55 7.96 4.50
C ALA A 468 12.35 9.09 5.52
N ILE A 469 11.33 9.03 6.38
CA ILE A 469 11.11 9.96 7.49
C ILE A 469 12.30 9.91 8.47
N ARG A 470 12.77 8.72 8.83
CA ARG A 470 13.93 8.53 9.70
C ARG A 470 15.22 9.11 9.10
N ILE A 471 15.43 8.93 7.78
CA ILE A 471 16.56 9.55 7.06
C ILE A 471 16.45 11.08 7.13
N ALA A 472 15.28 11.64 6.80
CA ALA A 472 15.06 13.08 6.79
C ALA A 472 15.24 13.69 8.20
N THR A 473 14.63 13.10 9.23
CA THR A 473 14.77 13.59 10.62
C THR A 473 16.20 13.47 11.13
N GLY A 474 16.88 12.34 10.90
CA GLY A 474 18.27 12.16 11.31
C GLY A 474 19.24 13.11 10.61
N LEU A 475 19.02 13.42 9.33
CA LEU A 475 19.80 14.44 8.63
C LEU A 475 19.45 15.85 9.15
N ALA A 476 18.19 16.16 9.42
CA ALA A 476 17.79 17.44 9.99
C ALA A 476 18.47 17.71 11.32
N ASP A 477 18.51 16.71 12.20
CA ASP A 477 19.26 16.77 13.47
C ASP A 477 20.75 17.04 13.24
N ALA A 478 21.36 16.33 12.28
CA ALA A 478 22.78 16.49 11.96
C ALA A 478 23.14 17.86 11.33
N PHE A 479 22.16 18.50 10.66
CA PHE A 479 22.28 19.87 10.13
C PHE A 479 21.88 20.95 11.15
N GLY A 480 21.20 20.59 12.25
CA GLY A 480 20.65 21.53 13.24
C GLY A 480 19.44 22.32 12.74
N THR A 481 18.58 21.67 11.99
CA THR A 481 17.36 22.24 11.41
C THR A 481 16.17 21.27 11.57
N ASP A 482 14.98 21.64 11.08
CA ASP A 482 13.88 20.71 10.91
C ASP A 482 13.88 20.11 9.48
N VAL A 483 12.95 19.18 9.21
CA VAL A 483 12.84 18.52 7.88
C VAL A 483 12.53 19.53 6.78
N ASN A 484 11.74 20.57 7.06
CA ASN A 484 11.40 21.61 6.09
C ASN A 484 12.57 22.54 5.74
N GLY A 485 13.59 22.59 6.62
CA GLY A 485 14.84 23.35 6.41
C GLY A 485 15.94 22.58 5.66
N LEU A 486 15.72 21.30 5.34
CA LEU A 486 16.66 20.49 4.55
C LEU A 486 16.66 20.88 3.07
N PRO A 487 17.77 20.72 2.34
CA PRO A 487 17.80 20.80 0.88
C PRO A 487 17.13 19.53 0.26
N LEU A 488 15.87 19.31 0.58
CA LEU A 488 15.09 18.12 0.21
C LEU A 488 13.77 18.55 -0.41
N SER A 489 13.42 17.95 -1.56
CA SER A 489 12.09 18.09 -2.18
C SER A 489 11.43 16.73 -2.35
N LEU A 490 10.13 16.67 -2.07
CA LEU A 490 9.33 15.46 -2.16
C LEU A 490 8.47 15.50 -3.43
N ILE A 491 8.75 14.60 -4.36
CA ILE A 491 8.07 14.46 -5.66
C ILE A 491 7.35 13.10 -5.65
N VAL A 492 6.13 13.10 -5.13
CA VAL A 492 5.43 11.85 -4.82
C VAL A 492 4.29 11.56 -5.77
N SER A 493 4.07 10.29 -6.01
CA SER A 493 2.94 9.78 -6.79
C SER A 493 2.02 8.94 -5.91
N TRP A 494 0.74 8.95 -6.22
CA TRP A 494 -0.22 8.10 -5.54
C TRP A 494 -1.01 7.25 -6.54
N TYR A 495 -1.50 6.11 -6.09
CA TYR A 495 -2.41 5.26 -6.84
C TYR A 495 -3.53 4.71 -5.96
N GLU A 496 -3.20 4.19 -4.79
CA GLU A 496 -4.14 3.51 -3.91
C GLU A 496 -3.98 3.95 -2.44
N GLN A 497 -4.67 3.32 -1.53
CA GLN A 497 -4.93 3.79 -0.18
C GLN A 497 -3.70 3.78 0.74
N LYS A 498 -2.70 2.95 0.47
CA LYS A 498 -1.42 3.04 1.22
C LYS A 498 -0.72 4.37 0.97
N ALA A 499 -0.75 4.86 -0.27
CA ALA A 499 -0.22 6.19 -0.56
C ALA A 499 -1.03 7.32 0.10
N VAL A 500 -2.33 7.11 0.40
CA VAL A 500 -3.11 8.05 1.22
C VAL A 500 -2.59 8.04 2.66
N ALA A 501 -2.38 6.86 3.26
CA ALA A 501 -1.80 6.74 4.60
C ALA A 501 -0.40 7.39 4.68
N ASP A 502 0.44 7.15 3.67
CA ASP A 502 1.79 7.72 3.57
C ASP A 502 1.74 9.27 3.50
N LEU A 503 0.84 9.82 2.67
CA LEU A 503 0.66 11.27 2.59
C LEU A 503 0.17 11.85 3.92
N LEU A 504 -0.83 11.23 4.56
CA LEU A 504 -1.33 11.69 5.86
C LEU A 504 -0.25 11.62 6.95
N ALA A 505 0.63 10.61 6.91
CA ALA A 505 1.80 10.52 7.79
C ALA A 505 2.74 11.73 7.61
N LEU A 506 3.05 12.10 6.37
CA LEU A 506 3.89 13.27 6.10
C LEU A 506 3.22 14.59 6.56
N LEU A 507 1.91 14.74 6.31
CA LEU A 507 1.16 15.92 6.72
C LEU A 507 1.05 16.03 8.25
N SER A 508 0.84 14.93 8.96
CA SER A 508 0.76 14.92 10.43
C SER A 508 2.08 15.35 11.10
N LEU A 509 3.21 15.16 10.43
CA LEU A 509 4.53 15.66 10.84
C LEU A 509 4.77 17.15 10.46
N GLY A 510 3.82 17.82 9.83
CA GLY A 510 3.95 19.20 9.38
C GLY A 510 4.92 19.38 8.20
N ILE A 511 5.18 18.33 7.42
CA ILE A 511 6.02 18.40 6.22
C ILE A 511 5.28 19.18 5.13
N LYS A 512 5.99 20.13 4.51
CA LYS A 512 5.45 21.08 3.53
C LYS A 512 6.12 20.95 2.16
N GLY A 513 5.50 21.58 1.14
CA GLY A 513 6.09 21.69 -0.20
C GLY A 513 6.09 20.38 -0.97
N ILE A 514 5.14 19.48 -0.70
CA ILE A 514 5.02 18.16 -1.36
C ILE A 514 4.44 18.34 -2.76
N TYR A 515 5.16 17.90 -3.79
CA TYR A 515 4.63 17.77 -5.16
C TYR A 515 3.89 16.45 -5.30
N LEU A 516 2.57 16.52 -5.53
CA LEU A 516 1.70 15.35 -5.63
C LEU A 516 1.23 15.13 -7.07
N GLY A 517 1.31 13.91 -7.55
CA GLY A 517 0.81 13.52 -8.85
C GLY A 517 0.43 12.05 -8.94
N PRO A 518 0.09 11.59 -10.15
CA PRO A 518 -0.02 12.36 -11.40
C PRO A 518 -1.32 13.15 -11.54
N THR A 519 -2.32 12.90 -10.69
CA THR A 519 -3.58 13.64 -10.60
C THR A 519 -3.96 13.86 -9.14
N LEU A 520 -4.86 14.79 -8.88
CA LEU A 520 -5.43 14.96 -7.54
C LEU A 520 -6.43 13.83 -7.22
N PRO A 521 -6.54 13.43 -5.94
CA PRO A 521 -7.54 12.46 -5.52
C PRO A 521 -8.97 12.94 -5.77
N ALA A 522 -9.78 12.13 -6.47
CA ALA A 522 -11.16 12.46 -6.82
C ALA A 522 -12.09 12.57 -5.60
N PHE A 523 -11.68 12.03 -4.46
CA PHE A 523 -12.43 12.11 -3.20
C PHE A 523 -12.19 13.41 -2.41
N LEU A 524 -11.20 14.21 -2.78
CA LEU A 524 -10.98 15.51 -2.16
C LEU A 524 -11.95 16.55 -2.73
N SER A 525 -12.72 17.21 -1.85
CA SER A 525 -13.51 18.36 -2.23
C SER A 525 -12.61 19.58 -2.52
N PRO A 526 -13.11 20.59 -3.25
CA PRO A 526 -12.32 21.78 -3.52
C PRO A 526 -11.85 22.51 -2.26
N ASN A 527 -12.69 22.59 -1.21
CA ASN A 527 -12.33 23.27 0.03
C ASN A 527 -11.29 22.48 0.84
N VAL A 528 -11.44 21.16 0.94
CA VAL A 528 -10.43 20.29 1.60
C VAL A 528 -9.10 20.37 0.86
N LEU A 529 -9.11 20.34 -0.48
CA LEU A 529 -7.90 20.51 -1.27
C LEU A 529 -7.25 21.87 -1.02
N GLN A 530 -8.05 22.97 -1.00
CA GLN A 530 -7.54 24.31 -0.73
C GLN A 530 -6.91 24.40 0.68
N TYR A 531 -7.54 23.78 1.68
CA TYR A 531 -6.97 23.68 3.02
C TYR A 531 -5.59 22.99 3.02
N LEU A 532 -5.42 21.90 2.26
CA LEU A 532 -4.13 21.21 2.15
C LEU A 532 -3.08 22.07 1.45
N VAL A 533 -3.47 22.81 0.41
CA VAL A 533 -2.57 23.75 -0.29
C VAL A 533 -2.13 24.88 0.65
N ASP A 534 -3.08 25.53 1.34
CA ASP A 534 -2.78 26.69 2.20
C ASP A 534 -1.98 26.30 3.46
N THR A 535 -2.25 25.13 4.02
CA THR A 535 -1.63 24.70 5.29
C THR A 535 -0.28 24.05 5.08
N PHE A 536 -0.16 23.19 4.06
CA PHE A 536 1.01 22.32 3.83
C PHE A 536 1.77 22.66 2.55
N ASP A 537 1.40 23.71 1.81
CA ASP A 537 2.01 24.01 0.50
C ASP A 537 1.99 22.79 -0.43
N LEU A 538 0.85 22.04 -0.44
CA LEU A 538 0.68 20.92 -1.33
C LEU A 538 0.60 21.41 -2.78
N ARG A 539 1.45 20.87 -3.64
CA ARG A 539 1.59 21.31 -5.04
C ARG A 539 1.21 20.20 -6.00
N LEU A 540 0.53 20.53 -7.07
CA LEU A 540 0.34 19.59 -8.17
C LEU A 540 1.61 19.62 -9.06
N ILE A 541 2.07 18.46 -9.50
CA ILE A 541 3.15 18.38 -10.51
C ILE A 541 2.73 19.13 -11.79
N SER A 542 3.70 19.77 -12.45
CA SER A 542 3.48 20.50 -13.69
C SER A 542 4.30 19.90 -14.84
N ASN A 543 5.47 20.42 -15.10
CA ASN A 543 6.47 19.78 -15.95
C ASN A 543 7.80 19.64 -15.19
N ALA A 544 8.55 18.61 -15.50
CA ALA A 544 9.74 18.24 -14.76
C ALA A 544 10.80 19.36 -14.69
N GLU A 545 11.00 20.09 -15.78
CA GLU A 545 12.03 21.14 -15.87
C GLU A 545 11.72 22.33 -14.93
N ASP A 546 10.46 22.80 -14.95
CA ASP A 546 10.04 23.96 -14.15
C ASP A 546 9.95 23.57 -12.66
N ASP A 547 9.46 22.37 -12.35
CA ASP A 547 9.40 21.87 -10.98
C ASP A 547 10.80 21.72 -10.38
N ILE A 548 11.78 21.15 -11.11
CA ILE A 548 13.18 21.09 -10.67
C ILE A 548 13.76 22.49 -10.41
N LYS A 549 13.53 23.44 -11.33
CA LYS A 549 14.00 24.83 -11.16
C LYS A 549 13.41 25.47 -9.91
N THR A 550 12.14 25.21 -9.63
CA THR A 550 11.44 25.73 -8.45
C THR A 550 12.02 25.12 -7.18
N CYS A 551 12.18 23.80 -7.11
CA CYS A 551 12.80 23.10 -5.98
C CYS A 551 14.21 23.63 -5.66
N LEU A 552 15.01 23.86 -6.69
CA LEU A 552 16.40 24.31 -6.52
C LEU A 552 16.53 25.79 -6.16
N LYS A 553 15.51 26.62 -6.40
CA LYS A 553 15.50 28.06 -6.02
C LYS A 553 15.10 28.29 -4.56
N GLN A 554 14.35 27.40 -3.97
CA GLN A 554 13.83 27.55 -2.59
C GLN A 554 14.93 27.41 -1.52
N ASN A 555 16.12 26.97 -1.87
CA ASN A 555 17.25 26.70 -0.97
C ASN A 555 18.45 27.64 -1.18
N ILE A 556 18.23 28.84 -1.72
CA ILE A 556 19.27 29.91 -1.81
C ILE A 556 19.02 30.97 -0.76
#